data_8d08e520b1a719573e2bf26cb2a1d1ce
#
_entry.id   8d08e520b1a719573e2bf26cb2a1d1ce
#
_cell.length_a   1.000
_cell.length_b   1.000
_cell.length_c   1.000
_cell.angle_alpha   90.00
_cell.angle_beta   90.00
_cell.angle_gamma   90.00
#
_symmetry.space_group_name_H-M   'P 1'
#
loop_
_entity.id
_entity.type
_entity.pdbx_description
1 polymer ?
#
loop_
_entity_poly.entity_id
_entity_poly.type
_entity_poly.pdbx_seq_one_letter_code
_entity_poly.pdbx_strand_id
1 'polypeptide(L)'
;MSEQQQFDVVVIGAGPAGYHAAIRAAQLGMKVACIDAALGKDGKPALGGTCLRVGCVPSKALLDSSRQFWNMGHLFGDHGISFKDAKIDVEAMVGRKDKIVKQFTGGIAMLFKANKITPYYGFGQLQPGNIVKVKQHDGSEVELKGTNVVIAAGSDSIELPFAKFDNEYIVDNVGALDFTEVPKRLAVIGAGVIGLELGSVWKRLGAEVTILEALPDFLAAADAEVAKTAAREFKKQGLDIRLGAKVGKTEVTGKGKKKDVVVTYTDAEGEKTLTVDKLLVAVGRRAATKGLLADGTGVKVNERGQIEVDEHCHTGVDGVWAIGDCVRGPMLAHKGFEEGIAVAELIAGLPGHVNLDTVPWVIYTEPEIAWVGKTEQQLKAEGIPYKAGSFPFAAIARAVAMGEPAGFVKVLAHAETDRILGLHLVGVGVSELVHEGVIAMEFNGSADDLARICHAHPTLSEAIHDAAMAVDKRSIHKAN
;
A
#
# COMPACT_ATOMS: atom_id res chain seq x y z
N MET A 1 33.17 16.73 -24.30
CA MET A 1 32.92 16.28 -22.93
C MET A 1 31.76 17.10 -22.46
N SER A 2 30.61 16.48 -22.19
CA SER A 2 29.44 17.19 -21.58
C SER A 2 29.89 17.74 -20.22
N GLU A 3 29.59 19.01 -19.97
CA GLU A 3 29.90 19.65 -18.69
C GLU A 3 29.14 18.89 -17.57
N GLN A 4 29.86 18.36 -16.59
CA GLN A 4 29.30 17.61 -15.48
C GLN A 4 28.47 18.57 -14.61
N GLN A 5 27.15 18.35 -14.54
CA GLN A 5 26.27 19.20 -13.77
C GLN A 5 26.35 18.83 -12.26
N GLN A 6 26.51 19.87 -11.41
CA GLN A 6 26.66 19.69 -9.96
C GLN A 6 25.38 20.07 -9.21
N PHE A 7 25.03 19.25 -8.22
CA PHE A 7 23.88 19.39 -7.33
C PHE A 7 24.28 19.08 -5.89
N ASP A 8 23.58 19.65 -4.93
CA ASP A 8 23.72 19.28 -3.53
C ASP A 8 23.12 17.90 -3.28
N VAL A 9 21.95 17.63 -3.90
CA VAL A 9 21.24 16.35 -3.81
C VAL A 9 20.80 15.87 -5.20
N VAL A 10 21.11 14.63 -5.51
CA VAL A 10 20.59 13.91 -6.69
C VAL A 10 19.70 12.76 -6.22
N VAL A 11 18.42 12.78 -6.57
CA VAL A 11 17.45 11.77 -6.20
C VAL A 11 17.19 10.83 -7.37
N ILE A 12 17.32 9.51 -7.17
CA ILE A 12 17.02 8.49 -8.18
C ILE A 12 15.66 7.86 -7.87
N GLY A 13 14.64 8.21 -8.65
CA GLY A 13 13.24 7.82 -8.50
C GLY A 13 12.39 8.97 -7.96
N ALA A 14 11.29 9.31 -8.67
CA ALA A 14 10.31 10.30 -8.25
C ALA A 14 9.01 9.66 -7.75
N GLY A 15 9.11 8.45 -7.14
CA GLY A 15 8.03 7.85 -6.38
C GLY A 15 7.81 8.56 -5.05
N PRO A 16 6.89 8.06 -4.21
CA PRO A 16 6.53 8.64 -2.91
C PRO A 16 7.73 9.08 -2.08
N ALA A 17 8.69 8.22 -1.87
CA ALA A 17 9.89 8.54 -1.09
C ALA A 17 10.76 9.62 -1.78
N GLY A 18 10.98 9.46 -3.09
CA GLY A 18 11.91 10.33 -3.82
C GLY A 18 11.40 11.75 -4.00
N TYR A 19 10.11 11.95 -4.35
CA TYR A 19 9.62 13.32 -4.52
C TYR A 19 9.50 14.07 -3.17
N HIS A 20 9.24 13.37 -2.05
CA HIS A 20 9.29 14.00 -0.72
C HIS A 20 10.71 14.41 -0.36
N ALA A 21 11.69 13.54 -0.56
CA ALA A 21 13.10 13.88 -0.35
C ALA A 21 13.54 15.07 -1.21
N ALA A 22 13.20 15.06 -2.52
CA ALA A 22 13.56 16.12 -3.43
C ALA A 22 12.94 17.47 -3.06
N ILE A 23 11.63 17.49 -2.73
CA ILE A 23 10.93 18.71 -2.36
C ILE A 23 11.45 19.23 -1.02
N ARG A 24 11.63 18.37 -0.01
CA ARG A 24 12.11 18.79 1.30
C ARG A 24 13.55 19.32 1.23
N ALA A 25 14.44 18.65 0.51
CA ALA A 25 15.80 19.13 0.28
C ALA A 25 15.82 20.53 -0.40
N ALA A 26 14.98 20.73 -1.41
CA ALA A 26 14.86 22.03 -2.08
C ALA A 26 14.29 23.12 -1.16
N GLN A 27 13.31 22.81 -0.29
CA GLN A 27 12.78 23.72 0.73
C GLN A 27 13.84 24.14 1.76
N LEU A 28 14.83 23.27 2.01
CA LEU A 28 15.97 23.54 2.88
C LEU A 28 17.11 24.30 2.17
N GLY A 29 16.86 24.77 0.94
CA GLY A 29 17.78 25.63 0.18
C GLY A 29 18.79 24.89 -0.68
N MET A 30 18.72 23.56 -0.77
CA MET A 30 19.65 22.75 -1.57
C MET A 30 19.28 22.76 -3.05
N LYS A 31 20.30 22.70 -3.94
CA LYS A 31 20.13 22.52 -5.37
C LYS A 31 19.87 21.04 -5.68
N VAL A 32 18.68 20.71 -6.17
CA VAL A 32 18.21 19.32 -6.32
C VAL A 32 17.98 18.94 -7.79
N ALA A 33 18.47 17.75 -8.16
CA ALA A 33 18.03 17.02 -9.36
C ALA A 33 17.22 15.78 -8.94
N CYS A 34 16.19 15.44 -9.71
CA CYS A 34 15.42 14.22 -9.53
C CYS A 34 15.24 13.48 -10.85
N ILE A 35 15.56 12.19 -10.85
CA ILE A 35 15.56 11.32 -12.03
C ILE A 35 14.40 10.35 -11.94
N ASP A 36 13.60 10.17 -13.00
CA ASP A 36 12.57 9.14 -13.06
C ASP A 36 12.42 8.59 -14.47
N ALA A 37 12.34 7.27 -14.58
CA ALA A 37 12.22 6.57 -15.87
C ALA A 37 10.75 6.32 -16.28
N ALA A 38 9.79 6.70 -15.45
CA ALA A 38 8.42 6.31 -15.66
C ALA A 38 7.71 7.12 -16.77
N LEU A 39 6.97 6.41 -17.60
CA LEU A 39 6.12 7.00 -18.64
C LEU A 39 4.64 6.80 -18.31
N GLY A 40 3.82 7.78 -18.65
CA GLY A 40 2.37 7.66 -18.64
C GLY A 40 1.84 6.83 -19.81
N LYS A 41 0.53 6.60 -19.85
CA LYS A 41 -0.14 5.90 -20.97
C LYS A 41 0.00 6.63 -22.30
N ASP A 42 0.22 7.93 -22.28
CA ASP A 42 0.48 8.78 -23.46
C ASP A 42 1.95 8.79 -23.92
N GLY A 43 2.79 7.95 -23.31
CA GLY A 43 4.21 7.86 -23.59
C GLY A 43 5.04 9.04 -23.07
N LYS A 44 4.45 9.98 -22.35
CA LYS A 44 5.15 11.11 -21.75
C LYS A 44 5.64 10.81 -20.35
N PRO A 45 6.70 11.49 -19.86
CA PRO A 45 7.16 11.35 -18.49
C PRO A 45 6.03 11.61 -17.48
N ALA A 46 5.94 10.74 -16.46
CA ALA A 46 4.90 10.81 -15.45
C ALA A 46 5.49 10.54 -14.06
N LEU A 47 5.69 11.62 -13.28
CA LEU A 47 6.23 11.55 -11.93
C LEU A 47 5.23 10.97 -10.94
N GLY A 48 5.69 10.49 -9.77
CA GLY A 48 4.85 10.00 -8.68
C GLY A 48 4.96 8.50 -8.41
N GLY A 49 5.76 7.78 -9.18
CA GLY A 49 6.08 6.37 -8.98
C GLY A 49 4.88 5.43 -9.02
N THR A 50 5.04 4.22 -8.48
CA THR A 50 4.01 3.17 -8.49
C THR A 50 2.73 3.63 -7.82
N CYS A 51 2.80 4.21 -6.63
CA CYS A 51 1.61 4.56 -5.83
C CYS A 51 0.65 5.51 -6.55
N LEU A 52 1.17 6.63 -7.12
CA LEU A 52 0.33 7.61 -7.78
C LEU A 52 -0.17 7.16 -9.14
N ARG A 53 0.64 6.39 -9.88
CA ARG A 53 0.38 6.07 -11.28
C ARG A 53 -0.37 4.76 -11.49
N VAL A 54 0.09 3.70 -10.81
CA VAL A 54 -0.33 2.31 -11.05
C VAL A 54 -0.54 1.52 -9.75
N GLY A 55 -0.76 2.17 -8.64
CA GLY A 55 -0.90 1.55 -7.31
C GLY A 55 -2.03 2.16 -6.49
N CYS A 56 -1.68 2.84 -5.39
CA CYS A 56 -2.61 3.32 -4.36
C CYS A 56 -3.70 4.23 -4.93
N VAL A 57 -3.34 5.29 -5.65
CA VAL A 57 -4.31 6.28 -6.13
C VAL A 57 -5.32 5.67 -7.12
N PRO A 58 -4.89 4.96 -8.19
CA PRO A 58 -5.85 4.35 -9.10
C PRO A 58 -6.68 3.24 -8.45
N SER A 59 -6.12 2.43 -7.53
CA SER A 59 -6.91 1.39 -6.85
C SER A 59 -8.00 1.99 -5.97
N LYS A 60 -7.72 3.06 -5.22
CA LYS A 60 -8.72 3.76 -4.38
C LYS A 60 -9.80 4.42 -5.23
N ALA A 61 -9.44 4.96 -6.40
CA ALA A 61 -10.44 5.49 -7.33
C ALA A 61 -11.41 4.42 -7.85
N LEU A 62 -10.91 3.19 -8.12
CA LEU A 62 -11.77 2.07 -8.54
C LEU A 62 -12.56 1.48 -7.36
N LEU A 63 -11.94 1.36 -6.17
CA LEU A 63 -12.62 0.91 -4.95
C LEU A 63 -13.81 1.81 -4.62
N ASP A 64 -13.63 3.13 -4.66
CA ASP A 64 -14.71 4.08 -4.44
C ASP A 64 -15.84 3.93 -5.49
N SER A 65 -15.50 3.91 -6.77
CA SER A 65 -16.52 3.76 -7.84
C SER A 65 -17.27 2.43 -7.73
N SER A 66 -16.58 1.32 -7.48
CA SER A 66 -17.20 0.01 -7.31
C SER A 66 -18.06 -0.08 -6.06
N ARG A 67 -17.67 0.63 -4.97
CA ARG A 67 -18.47 0.76 -3.74
C ARG A 67 -19.79 1.47 -4.01
N GLN A 68 -19.76 2.61 -4.72
CA GLN A 68 -20.99 3.33 -5.07
C GLN A 68 -21.96 2.43 -5.85
N PHE A 69 -21.45 1.68 -6.83
CA PHE A 69 -22.26 0.74 -7.60
C PHE A 69 -22.84 -0.39 -6.73
N TRP A 70 -22.01 -0.96 -5.86
CA TRP A 70 -22.44 -2.01 -4.92
C TRP A 70 -23.52 -1.53 -3.96
N ASN A 71 -23.36 -0.32 -3.40
CA ASN A 71 -24.31 0.27 -2.46
C ASN A 71 -25.70 0.49 -3.06
N MET A 72 -25.78 0.73 -4.36
CA MET A 72 -27.08 0.83 -5.05
C MET A 72 -27.92 -0.44 -4.86
N GLY A 73 -27.30 -1.63 -4.95
CA GLY A 73 -28.02 -2.91 -4.81
C GLY A 73 -28.17 -3.43 -3.38
N HIS A 74 -27.40 -2.89 -2.41
CA HIS A 74 -27.26 -3.49 -1.09
C HIS A 74 -27.55 -2.56 0.09
N LEU A 75 -27.43 -1.25 -0.09
CA LEU A 75 -27.59 -0.28 1.00
C LEU A 75 -28.70 0.74 0.73
N PHE A 76 -28.83 1.21 -0.50
CA PHE A 76 -29.73 2.34 -0.81
C PHE A 76 -31.21 2.02 -0.54
N GLY A 77 -31.62 0.74 -0.64
CA GLY A 77 -32.99 0.32 -0.30
C GLY A 77 -33.36 0.65 1.15
N ASP A 78 -32.45 0.45 2.09
CA ASP A 78 -32.64 0.74 3.51
C ASP A 78 -32.78 2.24 3.78
N HIS A 79 -32.20 3.08 2.91
CA HIS A 79 -32.38 4.55 2.94
C HIS A 79 -33.63 5.03 2.23
N GLY A 80 -34.50 4.12 1.73
CA GLY A 80 -35.72 4.48 0.97
C GLY A 80 -35.42 4.94 -0.47
N ILE A 81 -34.19 4.70 -0.98
CA ILE A 81 -33.79 5.08 -2.33
C ILE A 81 -34.04 3.89 -3.27
N SER A 82 -34.86 4.11 -4.28
CA SER A 82 -35.14 3.12 -5.34
C SER A 82 -34.67 3.62 -6.69
N PHE A 83 -34.20 2.72 -7.54
CA PHE A 83 -33.81 3.01 -8.91
C PHE A 83 -34.09 1.79 -9.78
N LYS A 84 -34.12 2.00 -11.09
CA LYS A 84 -34.37 0.93 -12.06
C LYS A 84 -33.11 0.71 -12.91
N ASP A 85 -32.73 -0.57 -13.07
CA ASP A 85 -31.69 -1.02 -14.00
C ASP A 85 -30.35 -0.27 -13.89
N ALA A 86 -29.75 -0.24 -12.67
CA ALA A 86 -28.43 0.30 -12.47
C ALA A 86 -27.39 -0.43 -13.34
N LYS A 87 -26.58 0.32 -14.07
CA LYS A 87 -25.50 -0.20 -14.91
C LYS A 87 -24.21 0.54 -14.63
N ILE A 88 -23.09 -0.18 -14.68
CA ILE A 88 -21.77 0.40 -14.63
C ILE A 88 -21.21 0.53 -16.05
N ASP A 89 -20.69 1.70 -16.37
CA ASP A 89 -19.84 1.92 -17.55
C ASP A 89 -18.38 1.81 -17.10
N VAL A 90 -17.75 0.69 -17.42
CA VAL A 90 -16.38 0.39 -17.00
C VAL A 90 -15.38 1.33 -17.66
N GLU A 91 -15.59 1.70 -18.93
CA GLU A 91 -14.71 2.64 -19.64
C GLU A 91 -14.75 4.02 -18.98
N ALA A 92 -15.95 4.50 -18.63
CA ALA A 92 -16.10 5.76 -17.90
C ALA A 92 -15.46 5.71 -16.50
N MET A 93 -15.60 4.58 -15.78
CA MET A 93 -14.96 4.36 -14.47
C MET A 93 -13.43 4.39 -14.57
N VAL A 94 -12.86 3.68 -15.53
CA VAL A 94 -11.40 3.68 -15.80
C VAL A 94 -10.95 5.06 -16.26
N GLY A 95 -11.72 5.74 -17.12
CA GLY A 95 -11.44 7.11 -17.55
C GLY A 95 -11.43 8.12 -16.38
N ARG A 96 -12.35 7.96 -15.39
CA ARG A 96 -12.31 8.74 -14.13
C ARG A 96 -11.00 8.50 -13.37
N LYS A 97 -10.61 7.25 -13.18
CA LYS A 97 -9.35 6.87 -12.54
C LYS A 97 -8.14 7.52 -13.26
N ASP A 98 -8.10 7.46 -14.59
CA ASP A 98 -6.99 8.04 -15.37
C ASP A 98 -6.92 9.57 -15.25
N LYS A 99 -8.06 10.26 -15.16
CA LYS A 99 -8.10 11.71 -14.88
C LYS A 99 -7.51 12.04 -13.51
N ILE A 100 -7.83 11.24 -12.48
CA ILE A 100 -7.29 11.41 -11.12
C ILE A 100 -5.77 11.20 -11.14
N VAL A 101 -5.29 10.13 -11.75
CA VAL A 101 -3.85 9.86 -11.91
C VAL A 101 -3.14 11.03 -12.59
N LYS A 102 -3.69 11.53 -13.71
CA LYS A 102 -3.12 12.66 -14.45
C LYS A 102 -3.07 13.94 -13.60
N GLN A 103 -4.10 14.19 -12.79
CA GLN A 103 -4.12 15.33 -11.87
C GLN A 103 -2.96 15.25 -10.86
N PHE A 104 -2.74 14.10 -10.22
CA PHE A 104 -1.69 13.94 -9.22
C PHE A 104 -0.29 13.96 -9.83
N THR A 105 -0.07 13.27 -10.95
CA THR A 105 1.24 13.29 -11.64
C THR A 105 1.59 14.68 -12.14
N GLY A 106 0.62 15.43 -12.66
CA GLY A 106 0.77 16.84 -13.02
C GLY A 106 1.05 17.73 -11.81
N GLY A 107 0.44 17.41 -10.67
CA GLY A 107 0.68 18.10 -9.38
C GLY A 107 2.14 17.98 -8.94
N ILE A 108 2.75 16.80 -9.04
CA ILE A 108 4.18 16.62 -8.71
C ILE A 108 5.07 17.46 -9.64
N ALA A 109 4.78 17.48 -10.93
CA ALA A 109 5.54 18.32 -11.87
C ALA A 109 5.45 19.82 -11.54
N MET A 110 4.27 20.30 -11.12
CA MET A 110 4.10 21.69 -10.65
C MET A 110 4.88 21.94 -9.36
N LEU A 111 4.88 21.01 -8.41
CA LEU A 111 5.65 21.13 -7.17
C LEU A 111 7.16 21.16 -7.45
N PHE A 112 7.66 20.35 -8.36
CA PHE A 112 9.07 20.39 -8.79
C PHE A 112 9.44 21.75 -9.36
N LYS A 113 8.60 22.30 -10.25
CA LYS A 113 8.80 23.63 -10.83
C LYS A 113 8.80 24.71 -9.73
N ALA A 114 7.85 24.68 -8.81
CA ALA A 114 7.73 25.67 -7.73
C ALA A 114 8.94 25.65 -6.79
N ASN A 115 9.52 24.47 -6.53
CA ASN A 115 10.69 24.29 -5.69
C ASN A 115 12.02 24.31 -6.48
N LYS A 116 12.00 24.65 -7.77
CA LYS A 116 13.20 24.74 -8.65
C LYS A 116 14.00 23.44 -8.73
N ILE A 117 13.34 22.30 -8.59
CA ILE A 117 13.94 20.96 -8.76
C ILE A 117 14.13 20.70 -10.26
N THR A 118 15.31 20.24 -10.66
CA THR A 118 15.62 19.89 -12.08
C THR A 118 15.23 18.44 -12.33
N PRO A 119 14.17 18.15 -13.13
CA PRO A 119 13.81 16.80 -13.47
C PRO A 119 14.66 16.26 -14.62
N TYR A 120 15.01 14.98 -14.54
CA TYR A 120 15.62 14.20 -15.64
C TYR A 120 14.75 12.98 -15.91
N TYR A 121 14.40 12.76 -17.17
CA TYR A 121 13.47 11.71 -17.57
C TYR A 121 14.21 10.55 -18.23
N GLY A 122 14.49 9.51 -17.47
CA GLY A 122 15.24 8.35 -17.91
C GLY A 122 15.72 7.49 -16.75
N PHE A 123 16.55 6.52 -17.04
CA PHE A 123 17.09 5.59 -16.08
C PHE A 123 18.40 6.12 -15.50
N GLY A 124 18.43 6.31 -14.19
CA GLY A 124 19.61 6.73 -13.41
C GLY A 124 20.38 5.55 -12.84
N GLN A 125 21.69 5.50 -13.05
CA GLN A 125 22.58 4.51 -12.46
C GLN A 125 23.65 5.20 -11.60
N LEU A 126 23.75 4.81 -10.35
CA LEU A 126 24.82 5.28 -9.45
C LEU A 126 26.16 4.71 -9.89
N GLN A 127 27.15 5.59 -10.03
CA GLN A 127 28.56 5.30 -10.29
C GLN A 127 29.39 5.59 -9.04
N PRO A 128 30.63 5.09 -8.94
CA PRO A 128 31.55 5.49 -7.89
C PRO A 128 31.73 7.00 -7.78
N GLY A 129 31.88 7.51 -6.55
CA GLY A 129 32.13 8.93 -6.31
C GLY A 129 30.88 9.80 -6.44
N ASN A 130 29.68 9.33 -6.11
CA ASN A 130 28.42 10.06 -6.10
C ASN A 130 28.06 10.69 -7.47
N ILE A 131 28.43 10.01 -8.54
CA ILE A 131 28.04 10.35 -9.91
C ILE A 131 26.82 9.52 -10.28
N VAL A 132 25.81 10.14 -10.87
CA VAL A 132 24.65 9.44 -11.44
C VAL A 132 24.67 9.60 -12.95
N LYS A 133 24.83 8.49 -13.65
CA LYS A 133 24.70 8.43 -15.10
C LYS A 133 23.24 8.25 -15.46
N VAL A 134 22.69 9.16 -16.24
CA VAL A 134 21.29 9.14 -16.65
C VAL A 134 21.19 8.88 -18.15
N LYS A 135 20.54 7.77 -18.50
CA LYS A 135 20.13 7.48 -19.88
C LYS A 135 18.72 7.98 -20.09
N GLN A 136 18.58 9.10 -20.79
CA GLN A 136 17.29 9.74 -21.03
C GLN A 136 16.46 9.01 -22.11
N HIS A 137 15.14 9.26 -22.11
CA HIS A 137 14.23 8.64 -23.09
C HIS A 137 14.47 9.06 -24.54
N ASP A 138 15.06 10.24 -24.76
CA ASP A 138 15.46 10.69 -26.09
C ASP A 138 16.76 10.05 -26.60
N GLY A 139 17.36 9.17 -25.79
CA GLY A 139 18.60 8.47 -26.09
C GLY A 139 19.86 9.22 -25.68
N SER A 140 19.75 10.46 -25.19
CA SER A 140 20.91 11.21 -24.70
C SER A 140 21.36 10.65 -23.32
N GLU A 141 22.65 10.85 -23.02
CA GLU A 141 23.24 10.51 -21.73
C GLU A 141 23.80 11.76 -21.05
N VAL A 142 23.55 11.89 -19.76
CA VAL A 142 24.12 12.97 -18.93
C VAL A 142 24.71 12.39 -17.65
N GLU A 143 25.71 13.04 -17.11
CA GLU A 143 26.30 12.73 -15.81
C GLU A 143 26.00 13.85 -14.82
N LEU A 144 25.40 13.47 -13.67
CA LEU A 144 25.08 14.37 -12.59
C LEU A 144 26.00 14.03 -11.41
N LYS A 145 26.64 15.04 -10.84
CA LYS A 145 27.45 14.91 -9.62
C LYS A 145 26.63 15.43 -8.44
N GLY A 146 26.37 14.57 -7.48
CA GLY A 146 25.74 14.97 -6.20
C GLY A 146 26.80 15.10 -5.10
N THR A 147 26.65 16.07 -4.21
CA THR A 147 27.27 15.99 -2.89
C THR A 147 26.63 14.82 -2.15
N ASN A 148 25.31 14.71 -2.26
CA ASN A 148 24.53 13.58 -1.75
C ASN A 148 23.74 12.92 -2.89
N VAL A 149 23.57 11.59 -2.83
CA VAL A 149 22.69 10.82 -3.71
C VAL A 149 21.68 10.08 -2.85
N VAL A 150 20.40 10.24 -3.17
CA VAL A 150 19.29 9.56 -2.49
C VAL A 150 18.67 8.54 -3.45
N ILE A 151 18.79 7.26 -3.14
CA ILE A 151 18.24 6.17 -3.94
C ILE A 151 16.81 5.89 -3.46
N ALA A 152 15.83 6.15 -4.32
CA ALA A 152 14.40 5.95 -4.08
C ALA A 152 13.77 5.12 -5.20
N ALA A 153 14.44 4.04 -5.60
CA ALA A 153 14.12 3.26 -6.81
C ALA A 153 12.79 2.50 -6.72
N GLY A 154 12.23 2.35 -5.52
CA GLY A 154 10.94 1.71 -5.33
C GLY A 154 10.97 0.18 -5.46
N SER A 155 9.89 -0.39 -5.99
CA SER A 155 9.69 -1.84 -6.08
C SER A 155 8.93 -2.24 -7.35
N ASP A 156 9.10 -3.50 -7.76
CA ASP A 156 8.42 -4.14 -8.88
C ASP A 156 7.51 -5.26 -8.39
N SER A 157 6.44 -5.58 -9.15
CA SER A 157 5.60 -6.74 -8.93
C SER A 157 6.42 -8.03 -9.09
N ILE A 158 6.18 -9.00 -8.21
CA ILE A 158 6.82 -10.31 -8.33
C ILE A 158 6.10 -11.12 -9.41
N GLU A 159 6.85 -11.47 -10.45
CA GLU A 159 6.40 -12.41 -11.48
C GLU A 159 6.76 -13.84 -11.08
N LEU A 160 5.79 -14.76 -11.18
CA LEU A 160 6.02 -16.17 -10.88
C LEU A 160 6.56 -16.92 -12.10
N PRO A 161 7.47 -17.89 -11.93
CA PRO A 161 8.05 -18.64 -13.06
C PRO A 161 7.00 -19.33 -13.93
N PHE A 162 5.89 -19.77 -13.34
CA PHE A 162 4.79 -20.48 -13.97
C PHE A 162 3.57 -19.59 -14.32
N ALA A 163 3.61 -18.29 -14.00
CA ALA A 163 2.54 -17.32 -14.31
C ALA A 163 3.18 -16.01 -14.81
N LYS A 164 3.73 -16.07 -16.03
CA LYS A 164 4.38 -14.93 -16.70
C LYS A 164 3.34 -13.92 -17.16
N PHE A 165 3.61 -12.64 -16.92
CA PHE A 165 2.73 -11.57 -17.36
C PHE A 165 2.72 -11.48 -18.91
N ASP A 166 1.53 -11.65 -19.49
CA ASP A 166 1.28 -11.39 -20.91
C ASP A 166 0.58 -10.03 -21.12
N ASN A 167 0.25 -9.34 -20.02
CA ASN A 167 -0.45 -8.06 -19.95
C ASN A 167 -1.85 -8.06 -20.57
N GLU A 168 -2.42 -9.24 -20.84
CA GLU A 168 -3.76 -9.40 -21.40
C GLU A 168 -4.59 -10.37 -20.54
N TYR A 169 -4.13 -11.61 -20.36
CA TYR A 169 -4.83 -12.68 -19.64
C TYR A 169 -4.24 -12.91 -18.25
N ILE A 170 -2.91 -12.89 -18.14
CA ILE A 170 -2.16 -13.00 -16.89
C ILE A 170 -1.53 -11.63 -16.63
N VAL A 171 -2.01 -10.96 -15.61
CA VAL A 171 -1.65 -9.57 -15.32
C VAL A 171 -1.16 -9.39 -13.88
N ASP A 172 -0.44 -8.30 -13.66
CA ASP A 172 -0.19 -7.75 -12.33
C ASP A 172 -1.27 -6.69 -11.96
N ASN A 173 -1.00 -5.91 -10.91
CA ASN A 173 -1.88 -4.81 -10.50
C ASN A 173 -2.09 -3.77 -11.61
N VAL A 174 -1.08 -3.52 -12.45
CA VAL A 174 -1.18 -2.51 -13.53
C VAL A 174 -2.25 -2.93 -14.53
N GLY A 175 -2.17 -4.19 -15.00
CA GLY A 175 -3.15 -4.72 -15.94
C GLY A 175 -4.56 -4.82 -15.35
N ALA A 176 -4.66 -5.24 -14.07
CA ALA A 176 -5.97 -5.35 -13.41
C ALA A 176 -6.65 -4.00 -13.12
N LEU A 177 -5.89 -2.90 -13.03
CA LEU A 177 -6.42 -1.54 -12.92
C LEU A 177 -6.97 -0.99 -14.25
N ASP A 178 -6.66 -1.65 -15.35
CA ASP A 178 -6.96 -1.18 -16.71
C ASP A 178 -7.88 -2.12 -17.50
N PHE A 179 -8.55 -3.07 -16.85
CA PHE A 179 -9.60 -3.85 -17.54
C PHE A 179 -10.67 -2.92 -18.08
N THR A 180 -11.03 -3.11 -19.35
CA THR A 180 -12.04 -2.32 -20.04
C THR A 180 -13.45 -2.92 -19.95
N GLU A 181 -13.55 -4.13 -19.42
CA GLU A 181 -14.80 -4.83 -19.16
C GLU A 181 -14.69 -5.63 -17.86
N VAL A 182 -15.83 -5.96 -17.26
CA VAL A 182 -15.85 -6.83 -16.08
C VAL A 182 -15.57 -8.27 -16.53
N PRO A 183 -14.46 -8.92 -16.08
CA PRO A 183 -14.24 -10.32 -16.38
C PRO A 183 -15.34 -11.15 -15.70
N LYS A 184 -15.90 -12.14 -16.39
CA LYS A 184 -16.91 -13.01 -15.76
C LYS A 184 -16.31 -13.81 -14.62
N ARG A 185 -15.08 -14.36 -14.82
CA ARG A 185 -14.35 -15.18 -13.87
C ARG A 185 -12.94 -14.59 -13.72
N LEU A 186 -12.60 -14.21 -12.52
CA LEU A 186 -11.28 -13.69 -12.16
C LEU A 186 -10.64 -14.59 -11.10
N ALA A 187 -9.47 -15.12 -11.40
CA ALA A 187 -8.61 -15.69 -10.37
C ALA A 187 -7.59 -14.65 -9.89
N VAL A 188 -7.28 -14.71 -8.60
CA VAL A 188 -6.23 -13.90 -7.98
C VAL A 188 -5.28 -14.83 -7.24
N ILE A 189 -3.97 -14.72 -7.49
CA ILE A 189 -2.95 -15.40 -6.69
C ILE A 189 -2.42 -14.43 -5.66
N GLY A 190 -2.64 -14.74 -4.37
CA GLY A 190 -2.27 -13.93 -3.21
C GLY A 190 -3.45 -13.19 -2.58
N ALA A 191 -3.74 -13.48 -1.30
CA ALA A 191 -4.75 -12.82 -0.48
C ALA A 191 -4.19 -11.65 0.35
N GLY A 192 -3.14 -10.99 -0.17
CA GLY A 192 -2.60 -9.76 0.41
C GLY A 192 -3.40 -8.52 0.01
N VAL A 193 -2.91 -7.33 0.40
CA VAL A 193 -3.58 -6.02 0.20
C VAL A 193 -4.06 -5.84 -1.24
N ILE A 194 -3.16 -6.01 -2.23
CA ILE A 194 -3.46 -5.78 -3.65
C ILE A 194 -4.51 -6.77 -4.17
N GLY A 195 -4.35 -8.06 -3.82
CA GLY A 195 -5.27 -9.10 -4.27
C GLY A 195 -6.68 -8.92 -3.70
N LEU A 196 -6.78 -8.56 -2.43
CA LEU A 196 -8.07 -8.28 -1.78
C LEU A 196 -8.74 -7.03 -2.33
N GLU A 197 -8.00 -5.92 -2.49
CA GLU A 197 -8.54 -4.67 -3.01
C GLU A 197 -9.04 -4.82 -4.44
N LEU A 198 -8.21 -5.31 -5.36
CA LEU A 198 -8.61 -5.46 -6.77
C LEU A 198 -9.62 -6.60 -6.96
N GLY A 199 -9.51 -7.69 -6.20
CA GLY A 199 -10.54 -8.74 -6.17
C GLY A 199 -11.90 -8.19 -5.73
N SER A 200 -11.92 -7.32 -4.72
CA SER A 200 -13.15 -6.65 -4.24
C SER A 200 -13.73 -5.69 -5.29
N VAL A 201 -12.91 -4.92 -5.99
CA VAL A 201 -13.37 -4.04 -7.09
C VAL A 201 -14.17 -4.84 -8.10
N TRP A 202 -13.57 -5.88 -8.68
CA TRP A 202 -14.19 -6.65 -9.76
C TRP A 202 -15.34 -7.51 -9.26
N LYS A 203 -15.28 -8.01 -8.01
CA LYS A 203 -16.42 -8.70 -7.37
C LYS A 203 -17.65 -7.83 -7.25
N ARG A 204 -17.50 -6.59 -6.78
CA ARG A 204 -18.59 -5.62 -6.63
C ARG A 204 -19.25 -5.27 -7.98
N LEU A 205 -18.48 -5.36 -9.06
CA LEU A 205 -18.97 -5.13 -10.42
C LEU A 205 -19.60 -6.37 -11.09
N GLY A 206 -19.60 -7.52 -10.41
CA GLY A 206 -20.30 -8.73 -10.86
C GLY A 206 -19.40 -9.88 -11.32
N ALA A 207 -18.08 -9.79 -11.18
CA ALA A 207 -17.18 -10.92 -11.45
C ALA A 207 -17.35 -12.06 -10.43
N GLU A 208 -17.20 -13.30 -10.89
CA GLU A 208 -16.90 -14.43 -10.00
C GLU A 208 -15.40 -14.37 -9.66
N VAL A 209 -15.08 -14.13 -8.38
CA VAL A 209 -13.70 -13.94 -7.94
C VAL A 209 -13.28 -15.08 -7.02
N THR A 210 -12.21 -15.79 -7.41
CA THR A 210 -11.53 -16.80 -6.58
C THR A 210 -10.13 -16.31 -6.26
N ILE A 211 -9.79 -16.23 -4.97
CA ILE A 211 -8.47 -15.83 -4.48
C ILE A 211 -7.76 -17.08 -3.94
N LEU A 212 -6.59 -17.39 -4.49
CA LEU A 212 -5.76 -18.53 -4.11
C LEU A 212 -4.60 -18.03 -3.25
N GLU A 213 -4.58 -18.42 -1.98
CA GLU A 213 -3.53 -18.07 -1.01
C GLU A 213 -2.74 -19.32 -0.61
N ALA A 214 -1.43 -19.25 -0.78
CA ALA A 214 -0.55 -20.39 -0.48
C ALA A 214 -0.37 -20.66 1.02
N LEU A 215 -0.53 -19.60 1.86
CA LEU A 215 -0.43 -19.72 3.30
C LEU A 215 -1.72 -20.30 3.90
N PRO A 216 -1.61 -21.04 5.03
CA PRO A 216 -2.78 -21.58 5.72
C PRO A 216 -3.58 -20.50 6.48
N ASP A 217 -2.93 -19.39 6.82
CA ASP A 217 -3.52 -18.31 7.60
C ASP A 217 -3.87 -17.11 6.73
N PHE A 218 -5.10 -16.62 6.87
CA PHE A 218 -5.57 -15.43 6.18
C PHE A 218 -5.01 -14.17 6.83
N LEU A 219 -4.38 -13.28 6.03
CA LEU A 219 -3.81 -12.02 6.49
C LEU A 219 -2.94 -12.18 7.75
N ALA A 220 -1.98 -13.09 7.73
CA ALA A 220 -1.13 -13.42 8.89
C ALA A 220 -0.37 -12.21 9.51
N ALA A 221 -0.24 -11.10 8.77
CA ALA A 221 0.36 -9.86 9.28
C ALA A 221 -0.60 -9.03 10.15
N ALA A 222 -1.92 -9.24 10.05
CA ALA A 222 -2.92 -8.55 10.85
C ALA A 222 -3.20 -9.30 12.17
N ASP A 223 -3.83 -8.63 13.12
CA ASP A 223 -4.33 -9.30 14.32
C ASP A 223 -5.32 -10.41 13.95
N ALA A 224 -5.23 -11.57 14.62
CA ALA A 224 -5.99 -12.76 14.27
C ALA A 224 -7.52 -12.55 14.34
N GLU A 225 -8.02 -11.76 15.28
CA GLU A 225 -9.46 -11.44 15.39
C GLU A 225 -9.91 -10.53 14.24
N VAL A 226 -9.07 -9.56 13.85
CA VAL A 226 -9.30 -8.69 12.70
C VAL A 226 -9.35 -9.53 11.41
N ALA A 227 -8.34 -10.38 11.18
CA ALA A 227 -8.29 -11.27 10.02
C ALA A 227 -9.52 -12.19 9.94
N LYS A 228 -9.91 -12.81 11.06
CA LYS A 228 -11.10 -13.68 11.15
C LYS A 228 -12.39 -12.92 10.82
N THR A 229 -12.54 -11.70 11.34
CA THR A 229 -13.72 -10.86 11.08
C THR A 229 -13.78 -10.44 9.61
N ALA A 230 -12.66 -9.97 9.05
CA ALA A 230 -12.57 -9.60 7.64
C ALA A 230 -12.90 -10.79 6.71
N ALA A 231 -12.35 -11.97 6.97
CA ALA A 231 -12.63 -13.18 6.19
C ALA A 231 -14.13 -13.52 6.16
N ARG A 232 -14.81 -13.38 7.31
CA ARG A 232 -16.27 -13.60 7.40
C ARG A 232 -17.04 -12.60 6.54
N GLU A 233 -16.67 -11.32 6.57
CA GLU A 233 -17.36 -10.29 5.80
C GLU A 233 -17.09 -10.44 4.29
N PHE A 234 -15.87 -10.79 3.87
CA PHE A 234 -15.56 -11.09 2.46
C PHE A 234 -16.33 -12.30 1.94
N LYS A 235 -16.49 -13.34 2.78
CA LYS A 235 -17.33 -14.49 2.43
C LYS A 235 -18.79 -14.11 2.21
N LYS A 236 -19.35 -13.21 3.04
CA LYS A 236 -20.73 -12.69 2.85
C LYS A 236 -20.88 -11.93 1.53
N GLN A 237 -19.83 -11.23 1.09
CA GLN A 237 -19.79 -10.53 -0.19
C GLN A 237 -19.55 -11.49 -1.38
N GLY A 238 -19.34 -12.77 -1.12
CA GLY A 238 -19.14 -13.80 -2.12
C GLY A 238 -17.75 -13.83 -2.74
N LEU A 239 -16.72 -13.34 -2.03
CA LEU A 239 -15.33 -13.60 -2.35
C LEU A 239 -14.98 -15.05 -1.95
N ASP A 240 -14.52 -15.85 -2.91
CA ASP A 240 -14.07 -17.23 -2.67
C ASP A 240 -12.56 -17.22 -2.38
N ILE A 241 -12.19 -17.18 -1.08
CA ILE A 241 -10.80 -17.16 -0.64
C ILE A 241 -10.39 -18.58 -0.21
N ARG A 242 -9.44 -19.19 -0.93
CA ARG A 242 -8.95 -20.55 -0.69
C ARG A 242 -7.54 -20.47 -0.09
N LEU A 243 -7.43 -20.86 1.17
CA LEU A 243 -6.18 -20.89 1.92
C LEU A 243 -5.46 -22.23 1.71
N GLY A 244 -4.12 -22.24 1.85
CA GLY A 244 -3.29 -23.43 1.59
C GLY A 244 -3.27 -23.84 0.11
N ALA A 245 -3.79 -23.01 -0.79
CA ALA A 245 -3.90 -23.27 -2.22
C ALA A 245 -2.62 -22.87 -2.96
N LYS A 246 -1.74 -23.82 -3.21
CA LYS A 246 -0.43 -23.61 -3.86
C LYS A 246 -0.57 -23.76 -5.37
N VAL A 247 -0.51 -22.67 -6.10
CA VAL A 247 -0.52 -22.66 -7.57
C VAL A 247 0.82 -23.17 -8.08
N GLY A 248 0.78 -24.14 -9.01
CA GLY A 248 1.97 -24.76 -9.62
C GLY A 248 2.10 -24.51 -11.11
N LYS A 249 0.98 -24.23 -11.81
CA LYS A 249 0.97 -24.08 -13.27
C LYS A 249 -0.14 -23.13 -13.71
N THR A 250 0.13 -22.39 -14.77
CA THR A 250 -0.89 -21.64 -15.50
C THR A 250 -0.73 -21.82 -17.00
N GLU A 251 -1.82 -21.90 -17.75
CA GLU A 251 -1.83 -22.00 -19.20
C GLU A 251 -2.91 -21.12 -19.79
N VAL A 252 -2.56 -20.33 -20.82
CA VAL A 252 -3.55 -19.61 -21.61
C VAL A 252 -3.98 -20.54 -22.76
N THR A 253 -5.27 -20.90 -22.79
CA THR A 253 -5.84 -21.86 -23.72
C THR A 253 -6.93 -21.21 -24.59
N GLY A 254 -7.26 -21.84 -25.73
CA GLY A 254 -8.29 -21.33 -26.65
C GLY A 254 -7.72 -20.71 -27.93
N LYS A 255 -8.62 -20.24 -28.81
CA LYS A 255 -8.27 -19.66 -30.12
C LYS A 255 -8.90 -18.29 -30.32
N GLY A 256 -8.19 -17.39 -31.03
CA GLY A 256 -8.68 -16.05 -31.34
C GLY A 256 -8.78 -15.15 -30.11
N LYS A 257 -9.85 -14.35 -30.03
CA LYS A 257 -10.09 -13.39 -28.93
C LYS A 257 -10.73 -14.03 -27.69
N LYS A 258 -11.18 -15.29 -27.75
CA LYS A 258 -11.72 -16.04 -26.60
C LYS A 258 -10.67 -17.03 -26.12
N LYS A 259 -9.90 -16.62 -25.15
CA LYS A 259 -8.95 -17.48 -24.43
C LYS A 259 -9.34 -17.51 -22.97
N ASP A 260 -9.08 -18.64 -22.35
CA ASP A 260 -9.22 -18.86 -20.91
C ASP A 260 -7.83 -19.07 -20.31
N VAL A 261 -7.70 -18.75 -19.02
CA VAL A 261 -6.52 -19.11 -18.21
C VAL A 261 -6.90 -20.32 -17.37
N VAL A 262 -6.17 -21.42 -17.55
CA VAL A 262 -6.29 -22.61 -16.70
C VAL A 262 -5.23 -22.50 -15.61
N VAL A 263 -5.66 -22.46 -14.37
CA VAL A 263 -4.82 -22.38 -13.18
C VAL A 263 -4.85 -23.73 -12.47
N THR A 264 -3.71 -24.41 -12.35
CA THR A 264 -3.56 -25.65 -11.60
C THR A 264 -2.95 -25.34 -10.24
N TYR A 265 -3.60 -25.78 -9.17
CA TYR A 265 -3.15 -25.59 -7.79
C TYR A 265 -3.38 -26.86 -6.96
N THR A 266 -2.68 -26.98 -5.86
CA THR A 266 -2.81 -28.08 -4.89
C THR A 266 -3.22 -27.53 -3.54
N ASP A 267 -4.22 -28.12 -2.92
CA ASP A 267 -4.65 -27.86 -1.54
C ASP A 267 -4.68 -29.18 -0.72
N ALA A 268 -5.28 -29.15 0.46
CA ALA A 268 -5.37 -30.31 1.35
C ALA A 268 -6.13 -31.52 0.73
N GLU A 269 -6.96 -31.28 -0.28
CA GLU A 269 -7.75 -32.33 -0.95
C GLU A 269 -7.07 -32.87 -2.23
N GLY A 270 -5.91 -32.30 -2.62
CA GLY A 270 -5.14 -32.69 -3.79
C GLY A 270 -5.06 -31.62 -4.89
N GLU A 271 -4.67 -32.09 -6.10
CA GLU A 271 -4.55 -31.19 -7.26
C GLU A 271 -5.92 -30.83 -7.85
N LYS A 272 -6.10 -29.57 -8.14
CA LYS A 272 -7.33 -28.98 -8.70
C LYS A 272 -7.00 -28.02 -9.84
N THR A 273 -7.99 -27.79 -10.70
CA THR A 273 -7.91 -26.81 -11.77
C THR A 273 -9.05 -25.79 -11.66
N LEU A 274 -8.74 -24.54 -12.02
CA LEU A 274 -9.69 -23.44 -12.11
C LEU A 274 -9.54 -22.79 -13.50
N THR A 275 -10.64 -22.65 -14.23
CA THR A 275 -10.64 -21.98 -15.54
C THR A 275 -11.30 -20.61 -15.44
N VAL A 276 -10.57 -19.56 -15.81
CA VAL A 276 -10.97 -18.16 -15.65
C VAL A 276 -10.69 -17.33 -16.90
N ASP A 277 -11.32 -16.17 -17.00
CA ASP A 277 -11.11 -15.24 -18.12
C ASP A 277 -9.86 -14.41 -17.93
N LYS A 278 -9.52 -14.07 -16.69
CA LYS A 278 -8.34 -13.28 -16.31
C LYS A 278 -7.71 -13.84 -15.03
N LEU A 279 -6.38 -13.71 -14.93
CA LEU A 279 -5.60 -14.05 -13.76
C LEU A 279 -4.81 -12.84 -13.29
N LEU A 280 -5.04 -12.40 -12.04
CA LEU A 280 -4.23 -11.42 -11.36
C LEU A 280 -3.19 -12.11 -10.47
N VAL A 281 -1.91 -11.79 -10.66
CA VAL A 281 -0.83 -12.25 -9.76
C VAL A 281 -0.45 -11.11 -8.82
N ALA A 282 -0.73 -11.29 -7.53
CA ALA A 282 -0.56 -10.30 -6.46
C ALA A 282 0.18 -10.87 -5.24
N VAL A 283 1.28 -11.60 -5.49
CA VAL A 283 2.05 -12.35 -4.47
C VAL A 283 3.10 -11.51 -3.74
N GLY A 284 3.13 -10.21 -3.95
CA GLY A 284 4.04 -9.27 -3.31
C GLY A 284 4.89 -8.48 -4.29
N ARG A 285 5.84 -7.74 -3.73
CA ARG A 285 6.74 -6.85 -4.47
C ARG A 285 8.19 -7.11 -4.05
N ARG A 286 9.12 -6.76 -4.91
CA ARG A 286 10.57 -6.81 -4.63
C ARG A 286 11.20 -5.46 -4.92
N ALA A 287 12.29 -5.14 -4.24
CA ALA A 287 13.06 -3.92 -4.48
C ALA A 287 13.57 -3.84 -5.93
N ALA A 288 13.43 -2.67 -6.55
CA ALA A 288 13.80 -2.41 -7.95
C ALA A 288 15.27 -1.95 -8.05
N THR A 289 16.20 -2.80 -7.62
CA THR A 289 17.64 -2.47 -7.54
C THR A 289 18.46 -2.97 -8.71
N LYS A 290 17.87 -3.75 -9.63
CA LYS A 290 18.57 -4.32 -10.77
C LYS A 290 19.06 -3.23 -11.72
N GLY A 291 20.38 -3.22 -12.01
CA GLY A 291 21.01 -2.25 -12.92
C GLY A 291 21.15 -0.83 -12.35
N LEU A 292 20.73 -0.60 -11.10
CA LEU A 292 20.77 0.69 -10.43
C LEU A 292 22.16 1.09 -9.97
N LEU A 293 23.00 0.13 -9.61
CA LEU A 293 24.34 0.32 -9.07
C LEU A 293 25.37 -0.19 -10.07
N ALA A 294 26.37 0.62 -10.37
CA ALA A 294 27.57 0.16 -11.09
C ALA A 294 28.54 -0.53 -10.13
N ASP A 295 29.46 -1.30 -10.68
CA ASP A 295 30.54 -1.90 -9.92
C ASP A 295 31.38 -0.83 -9.22
N GLY A 296 31.83 -1.12 -8.00
CA GLY A 296 32.70 -0.23 -7.22
C GLY A 296 32.00 0.91 -6.48
N THR A 297 30.67 0.99 -6.47
CA THR A 297 29.92 2.00 -5.69
C THR A 297 30.06 1.82 -4.20
N GLY A 298 30.36 0.60 -3.72
CA GLY A 298 30.42 0.26 -2.29
C GLY A 298 29.06 0.04 -1.63
N VAL A 299 27.95 0.36 -2.29
CA VAL A 299 26.58 0.13 -1.79
C VAL A 299 26.27 -1.36 -1.79
N LYS A 300 25.80 -1.87 -0.66
CA LYS A 300 25.48 -3.28 -0.47
C LYS A 300 24.00 -3.56 -0.72
N VAL A 301 23.74 -4.72 -1.31
CA VAL A 301 22.38 -5.23 -1.56
C VAL A 301 22.27 -6.60 -0.90
N ASN A 302 21.24 -6.82 -0.09
CA ASN A 302 21.01 -8.08 0.61
C ASN A 302 20.42 -9.15 -0.34
N GLU A 303 20.26 -10.38 0.16
CA GLU A 303 19.70 -11.52 -0.60
C GLU A 303 18.26 -11.29 -1.10
N ARG A 304 17.51 -10.38 -0.47
CA ARG A 304 16.15 -9.99 -0.89
C ARG A 304 16.16 -8.90 -1.95
N GLY A 305 17.34 -8.46 -2.39
CA GLY A 305 17.50 -7.37 -3.36
C GLY A 305 17.33 -5.97 -2.77
N GLN A 306 17.26 -5.81 -1.46
CA GLN A 306 17.14 -4.51 -0.80
C GLN A 306 18.51 -3.92 -0.53
N ILE A 307 18.62 -2.60 -0.67
CA ILE A 307 19.83 -1.85 -0.27
C ILE A 307 19.94 -1.88 1.25
N GLU A 308 21.11 -2.25 1.75
CA GLU A 308 21.40 -2.22 3.19
C GLU A 308 21.61 -0.78 3.64
N VAL A 309 20.90 -0.40 4.71
CA VAL A 309 20.99 0.92 5.34
C VAL A 309 20.92 0.80 6.85
N ASP A 310 21.49 1.80 7.52
CA ASP A 310 21.35 1.97 8.97
C ASP A 310 19.95 2.52 9.36
N GLU A 311 19.76 2.85 10.62
CA GLU A 311 18.53 3.42 11.16
C GLU A 311 18.17 4.79 10.55
N HIS A 312 19.16 5.52 10.04
CA HIS A 312 19.02 6.83 9.40
C HIS A 312 18.95 6.77 7.87
N CYS A 313 18.78 5.57 7.29
CA CYS A 313 18.77 5.35 5.85
C CYS A 313 20.10 5.62 5.12
N HIS A 314 21.24 5.66 5.83
CA HIS A 314 22.56 5.80 5.25
C HIS A 314 23.11 4.44 4.80
N THR A 315 23.69 4.37 3.61
CA THR A 315 24.17 3.08 3.02
C THR A 315 25.54 2.63 3.52
N GLY A 316 26.20 3.43 4.37
CA GLY A 316 27.60 3.25 4.75
C GLY A 316 28.61 3.81 3.74
N VAL A 317 28.16 4.30 2.59
CA VAL A 317 28.96 5.03 1.59
C VAL A 317 28.75 6.52 1.76
N ASP A 318 29.82 7.28 1.90
CA ASP A 318 29.76 8.72 2.16
C ASP A 318 28.90 9.46 1.13
N GLY A 319 27.91 10.22 1.63
CA GLY A 319 26.94 10.95 0.83
C GLY A 319 25.96 10.08 0.04
N VAL A 320 25.80 8.78 0.35
CA VAL A 320 24.83 7.91 -0.34
C VAL A 320 23.79 7.37 0.64
N TRP A 321 22.53 7.65 0.34
CA TRP A 321 21.34 7.31 1.11
C TRP A 321 20.38 6.46 0.28
N ALA A 322 19.56 5.62 0.94
CA ALA A 322 18.52 4.87 0.25
C ALA A 322 17.23 4.81 1.10
N ILE A 323 16.07 4.95 0.45
CA ILE A 323 14.76 5.12 1.10
C ILE A 323 13.62 4.42 0.34
N GLY A 324 12.49 4.26 0.99
CA GLY A 324 11.27 3.71 0.41
C GLY A 324 11.29 2.19 0.25
N ASP A 325 10.67 1.67 -0.79
CA ASP A 325 10.49 0.24 -0.99
C ASP A 325 11.80 -0.52 -1.27
N CYS A 326 12.86 0.17 -1.67
CA CYS A 326 14.14 -0.48 -1.98
C CYS A 326 15.01 -0.76 -0.75
N VAL A 327 14.56 -0.41 0.46
CA VAL A 327 15.25 -0.66 1.73
C VAL A 327 14.38 -1.47 2.70
N ARG A 328 14.84 -1.65 3.94
CA ARG A 328 14.13 -2.32 5.04
C ARG A 328 12.76 -1.70 5.36
N GLY A 329 11.97 -2.43 6.13
CA GLY A 329 10.62 -2.04 6.57
C GLY A 329 9.53 -2.36 5.56
N PRO A 330 8.29 -1.95 5.84
CA PRO A 330 7.17 -2.22 4.94
C PRO A 330 7.24 -1.40 3.65
N MET A 331 6.82 -2.00 2.54
CA MET A 331 6.73 -1.31 1.24
C MET A 331 5.44 -0.47 1.19
N LEU A 332 5.42 0.61 1.97
CA LEU A 332 4.29 1.52 2.12
C LEU A 332 4.70 2.95 1.73
N ALA A 333 3.83 3.62 0.98
CA ALA A 333 4.12 4.96 0.45
C ALA A 333 4.39 5.98 1.56
N HIS A 334 3.61 5.97 2.64
CA HIS A 334 3.76 6.89 3.77
C HIS A 334 5.05 6.64 4.59
N LYS A 335 5.52 5.37 4.73
CA LYS A 335 6.86 5.11 5.26
C LYS A 335 7.92 5.81 4.40
N GLY A 336 7.80 5.70 3.07
CA GLY A 336 8.71 6.38 2.15
C GLY A 336 8.61 7.91 2.21
N PHE A 337 7.43 8.49 2.48
CA PHE A 337 7.28 9.94 2.68
C PHE A 337 8.16 10.41 3.84
N GLU A 338 8.02 9.77 5.00
CA GLU A 338 8.73 10.14 6.21
C GLU A 338 10.24 9.88 6.09
N GLU A 339 10.66 8.75 5.51
CA GLU A 339 12.08 8.51 5.21
C GLU A 339 12.67 9.58 4.27
N GLY A 340 11.90 10.03 3.25
CA GLY A 340 12.33 11.09 2.35
C GLY A 340 12.53 12.43 3.03
N ILE A 341 11.60 12.82 3.91
CA ILE A 341 11.70 14.04 4.72
C ILE A 341 12.89 13.93 5.68
N ALA A 342 12.98 12.83 6.45
CA ALA A 342 14.04 12.61 7.43
C ALA A 342 15.43 12.66 6.81
N VAL A 343 15.65 11.98 5.67
CA VAL A 343 16.95 12.00 4.98
C VAL A 343 17.30 13.40 4.46
N ALA A 344 16.34 14.15 3.90
CA ALA A 344 16.59 15.53 3.47
C ALA A 344 16.99 16.45 4.65
N GLU A 345 16.37 16.26 5.82
CA GLU A 345 16.70 16.97 7.05
C GLU A 345 18.08 16.59 7.60
N LEU A 346 18.40 15.30 7.63
CA LEU A 346 19.73 14.80 8.03
C LEU A 346 20.85 15.36 7.14
N ILE A 347 20.65 15.39 5.82
CA ILE A 347 21.58 15.99 4.85
C ILE A 347 21.80 17.49 5.15
N ALA A 348 20.76 18.20 5.60
CA ALA A 348 20.84 19.60 6.00
C ALA A 348 21.40 19.83 7.40
N GLY A 349 21.79 18.77 8.13
CA GLY A 349 22.29 18.86 9.51
C GLY A 349 21.19 19.07 10.55
N LEU A 350 19.92 18.78 10.20
CA LEU A 350 18.77 18.84 11.10
C LEU A 350 18.47 17.44 11.66
N PRO A 351 17.73 17.34 12.79
CA PRO A 351 17.22 16.05 13.26
C PRO A 351 16.25 15.43 12.28
N GLY A 352 16.51 14.21 11.82
CA GLY A 352 15.59 13.40 10.99
C GLY A 352 15.36 12.05 11.64
N HIS A 353 14.10 11.62 11.76
CA HIS A 353 13.74 10.37 12.42
C HIS A 353 12.49 9.76 11.80
N VAL A 354 12.48 8.43 11.69
CA VAL A 354 11.29 7.65 11.31
C VAL A 354 11.16 6.48 12.27
N ASN A 355 10.03 6.42 12.96
CA ASN A 355 9.69 5.30 13.84
C ASN A 355 8.97 4.22 13.03
N LEU A 356 9.65 3.12 12.75
CA LEU A 356 9.06 2.00 11.97
C LEU A 356 7.98 1.22 12.75
N ASP A 357 7.97 1.29 14.09
CA ASP A 357 7.01 0.59 14.93
C ASP A 357 5.61 1.24 14.89
N THR A 358 5.53 2.50 14.47
CA THR A 358 4.29 3.28 14.40
C THR A 358 3.80 3.52 12.97
N VAL A 359 4.40 2.85 11.98
CA VAL A 359 3.92 2.91 10.59
C VAL A 359 2.57 2.18 10.49
N PRO A 360 1.46 2.87 10.17
CA PRO A 360 0.16 2.23 10.08
C PRO A 360 0.01 1.40 8.81
N TRP A 361 -0.73 0.31 8.90
CA TRP A 361 -1.15 -0.52 7.78
C TRP A 361 -2.63 -0.29 7.49
N VAL A 362 -2.99 -0.24 6.21
CA VAL A 362 -4.38 -0.07 5.78
C VAL A 362 -4.66 -0.94 4.55
N ILE A 363 -5.82 -1.60 4.55
CA ILE A 363 -6.41 -2.29 3.41
C ILE A 363 -7.78 -1.67 3.16
N TYR A 364 -7.98 -1.09 1.98
CA TYR A 364 -9.17 -0.28 1.63
C TYR A 364 -10.31 -1.12 1.03
N THR A 365 -10.49 -2.31 1.58
CA THR A 365 -11.63 -3.17 1.27
C THR A 365 -12.91 -2.67 1.96
N GLU A 366 -13.95 -3.47 1.98
CA GLU A 366 -15.16 -3.21 2.78
C GLU A 366 -15.54 -4.52 3.48
N PRO A 367 -15.43 -4.56 4.82
CA PRO A 367 -14.90 -3.49 5.68
C PRO A 367 -13.43 -3.16 5.39
N GLU A 368 -13.03 -1.93 5.69
CA GLU A 368 -11.61 -1.56 5.72
C GLU A 368 -10.92 -2.29 6.88
N ILE A 369 -9.60 -2.48 6.76
CA ILE A 369 -8.77 -3.08 7.79
C ILE A 369 -7.61 -2.14 8.04
N ALA A 370 -7.34 -1.79 9.31
CA ALA A 370 -6.20 -0.95 9.65
C ALA A 370 -5.57 -1.39 10.97
N TRP A 371 -4.27 -1.18 11.10
CA TRP A 371 -3.57 -1.42 12.36
C TRP A 371 -2.27 -0.63 12.46
N VAL A 372 -1.82 -0.44 13.69
CA VAL A 372 -0.50 0.09 14.03
C VAL A 372 0.02 -0.67 15.25
N GLY A 373 1.34 -0.83 15.34
CA GLY A 373 2.01 -1.52 16.44
C GLY A 373 1.92 -3.04 16.38
N LYS A 374 2.14 -3.69 17.51
CA LYS A 374 2.22 -5.15 17.62
C LYS A 374 0.85 -5.81 17.69
N THR A 375 0.69 -6.94 17.01
CA THR A 375 -0.49 -7.78 17.13
C THR A 375 -0.47 -8.59 18.43
N GLU A 376 -1.63 -9.09 18.85
CA GLU A 376 -1.74 -9.91 20.05
C GLU A 376 -0.89 -11.19 19.96
N GLN A 377 -0.83 -11.81 18.77
CA GLN A 377 0.00 -12.98 18.55
C GLN A 377 1.50 -12.68 18.61
N GLN A 378 1.95 -11.50 18.19
CA GLN A 378 3.33 -11.05 18.35
C GLN A 378 3.67 -10.82 19.83
N LEU A 379 2.81 -10.14 20.58
CA LEU A 379 3.01 -9.93 22.02
C LEU A 379 3.12 -11.26 22.77
N LYS A 380 2.27 -12.23 22.45
CA LYS A 380 2.33 -13.59 23.03
C LYS A 380 3.64 -14.30 22.68
N ALA A 381 4.07 -14.22 21.43
CA ALA A 381 5.32 -14.86 20.99
C ALA A 381 6.56 -14.24 21.62
N GLU A 382 6.55 -12.92 21.85
CA GLU A 382 7.65 -12.18 22.49
C GLU A 382 7.58 -12.23 24.03
N GLY A 383 6.53 -12.79 24.62
CA GLY A 383 6.35 -12.86 26.08
C GLY A 383 6.08 -11.50 26.73
N ILE A 384 5.61 -10.50 25.99
CA ILE A 384 5.28 -9.19 26.51
C ILE A 384 3.94 -9.25 27.23
N PRO A 385 3.87 -8.87 28.54
CA PRO A 385 2.60 -8.86 29.28
C PRO A 385 1.71 -7.73 28.77
N TYR A 386 0.47 -8.05 28.44
CA TYR A 386 -0.49 -7.09 27.87
C TYR A 386 -1.90 -7.30 28.42
N LYS A 387 -2.71 -6.26 28.26
CA LYS A 387 -4.17 -6.27 28.39
C LYS A 387 -4.79 -5.94 27.04
N ALA A 388 -5.96 -6.45 26.76
CA ALA A 388 -6.70 -6.17 25.53
C ALA A 388 -8.09 -5.64 25.84
N GLY A 389 -8.49 -4.58 25.16
CA GLY A 389 -9.85 -4.05 25.15
C GLY A 389 -10.39 -4.00 23.74
N SER A 390 -11.66 -4.35 23.53
CA SER A 390 -12.29 -4.29 22.21
C SER A 390 -13.70 -3.73 22.28
N PHE A 391 -14.13 -3.05 21.20
CA PHE A 391 -15.48 -2.49 21.11
C PHE A 391 -16.03 -2.64 19.68
N PRO A 392 -17.29 -3.17 19.52
CA PRO A 392 -17.87 -3.43 18.21
C PRO A 392 -18.52 -2.17 17.61
N PHE A 393 -18.41 -1.98 16.30
CA PHE A 393 -19.11 -0.90 15.60
C PHE A 393 -20.64 -1.05 15.64
N ALA A 394 -21.16 -2.26 15.85
CA ALA A 394 -22.60 -2.50 16.05
C ALA A 394 -23.19 -1.77 17.27
N ALA A 395 -22.36 -1.34 18.22
CA ALA A 395 -22.77 -0.53 19.38
C ALA A 395 -22.49 0.97 19.19
N ILE A 396 -22.02 1.39 18.02
CA ILE A 396 -21.72 2.79 17.67
C ILE A 396 -22.86 3.37 16.84
N ALA A 397 -23.55 4.37 17.37
CA ALA A 397 -24.72 4.99 16.73
C ALA A 397 -24.42 5.49 15.31
N ARG A 398 -23.24 6.07 15.08
CA ARG A 398 -22.82 6.55 13.75
C ARG A 398 -22.69 5.42 12.74
N ALA A 399 -22.04 4.31 13.10
CA ALA A 399 -21.87 3.14 12.21
C ALA A 399 -23.23 2.52 11.86
N VAL A 400 -24.13 2.39 12.83
CA VAL A 400 -25.49 1.89 12.62
C VAL A 400 -26.28 2.82 11.70
N ALA A 401 -26.20 4.14 11.91
CA ALA A 401 -26.87 5.13 11.06
C ALA A 401 -26.35 5.14 9.61
N MET A 402 -25.10 4.73 9.39
CA MET A 402 -24.53 4.56 8.06
C MET A 402 -24.90 3.23 7.39
N GLY A 403 -25.55 2.31 8.12
CA GLY A 403 -25.81 0.96 7.64
C GLY A 403 -24.57 0.05 7.61
N GLU A 404 -23.49 0.43 8.30
CA GLU A 404 -22.20 -0.25 8.28
C GLU A 404 -21.72 -0.66 9.70
N PRO A 405 -22.49 -1.49 10.43
CA PRO A 405 -22.19 -1.87 11.82
C PRO A 405 -21.14 -2.98 11.91
N ALA A 406 -20.61 -3.49 10.80
CA ALA A 406 -19.66 -4.59 10.80
C ALA A 406 -18.29 -4.19 11.36
N GLY A 407 -17.71 -5.07 12.18
CA GLY A 407 -16.35 -4.91 12.66
C GLY A 407 -16.24 -4.38 14.10
N PHE A 408 -15.00 -4.02 14.46
CA PHE A 408 -14.64 -3.60 15.82
C PHE A 408 -13.31 -2.86 15.85
N VAL A 409 -13.04 -2.23 16.98
CA VAL A 409 -11.73 -1.68 17.39
C VAL A 409 -11.17 -2.52 18.52
N LYS A 410 -9.85 -2.77 18.53
CA LYS A 410 -9.11 -3.49 19.57
C LYS A 410 -7.85 -2.70 19.95
N VAL A 411 -7.72 -2.40 21.23
CA VAL A 411 -6.55 -1.75 21.83
C VAL A 411 -5.76 -2.80 22.62
N LEU A 412 -4.45 -2.83 22.42
CA LEU A 412 -3.51 -3.64 23.19
C LEU A 412 -2.62 -2.70 24.00
N ALA A 413 -2.59 -2.87 25.33
CA ALA A 413 -1.80 -2.05 26.24
C ALA A 413 -0.89 -2.93 27.10
N HIS A 414 0.29 -2.44 27.47
CA HIS A 414 1.23 -3.13 28.36
C HIS A 414 0.58 -3.30 29.76
N ALA A 415 0.66 -4.51 30.30
CA ALA A 415 -0.09 -4.87 31.53
C ALA A 415 0.27 -4.02 32.76
N GLU A 416 1.53 -3.55 32.86
CA GLU A 416 2.03 -2.81 34.01
C GLU A 416 2.06 -1.30 33.75
N THR A 417 2.55 -0.87 32.57
CA THR A 417 2.74 0.56 32.26
C THR A 417 1.58 1.21 31.58
N ASP A 418 0.59 0.42 31.14
CA ASP A 418 -0.58 0.82 30.36
C ASP A 418 -0.27 1.48 28.99
N ARG A 419 1.00 1.53 28.56
CA ARG A 419 1.38 2.07 27.26
C ARG A 419 0.70 1.29 26.14
N ILE A 420 0.21 2.00 25.14
CA ILE A 420 -0.40 1.37 23.95
C ILE A 420 0.70 0.65 23.15
N LEU A 421 0.48 -0.64 22.92
CA LEU A 421 1.34 -1.53 22.15
C LEU A 421 0.82 -1.79 20.73
N GLY A 422 -0.46 -1.59 20.52
CA GLY A 422 -1.10 -1.74 19.22
C GLY A 422 -2.57 -1.33 19.22
N LEU A 423 -3.01 -0.85 18.06
CA LEU A 423 -4.40 -0.56 17.74
C LEU A 423 -4.77 -1.32 16.46
N HIS A 424 -5.83 -2.12 16.50
CA HIS A 424 -6.27 -2.99 15.43
C HIS A 424 -7.74 -2.78 15.14
N LEU A 425 -8.09 -2.51 13.88
CA LEU A 425 -9.43 -2.11 13.49
C LEU A 425 -9.88 -2.86 12.24
N VAL A 426 -11.15 -3.20 12.21
CA VAL A 426 -11.84 -3.66 11.00
C VAL A 426 -13.23 -3.04 10.99
N GLY A 427 -13.59 -2.33 9.93
CA GLY A 427 -14.88 -1.64 9.85
C GLY A 427 -14.88 -0.47 8.89
N VAL A 428 -15.93 0.35 8.94
CA VAL A 428 -16.06 1.54 8.12
C VAL A 428 -15.14 2.66 8.61
N GLY A 429 -14.40 3.30 7.67
CA GLY A 429 -13.60 4.49 7.96
C GLY A 429 -12.39 4.25 8.88
N VAL A 430 -11.99 2.98 9.09
CA VAL A 430 -10.87 2.66 9.98
C VAL A 430 -9.52 3.09 9.41
N SER A 431 -9.43 3.35 8.12
CA SER A 431 -8.26 3.96 7.46
C SER A 431 -7.93 5.35 8.03
N GLU A 432 -8.94 6.10 8.44
CA GLU A 432 -8.77 7.41 9.06
C GLU A 432 -8.57 7.28 10.59
N LEU A 433 -9.31 6.37 11.22
CA LEU A 433 -9.31 6.19 12.67
C LEU A 433 -7.98 5.65 13.23
N VAL A 434 -7.23 4.87 12.46
CA VAL A 434 -5.96 4.28 12.90
C VAL A 434 -4.94 5.33 13.37
N HIS A 435 -5.07 6.57 12.89
CA HIS A 435 -4.17 7.66 13.23
C HIS A 435 -4.27 8.12 14.70
N GLU A 436 -5.40 7.90 15.37
CA GLU A 436 -5.49 8.12 16.83
C GLU A 436 -4.50 7.21 17.57
N GLY A 437 -4.40 5.93 17.15
CA GLY A 437 -3.42 5.00 17.70
C GLY A 437 -1.97 5.38 17.36
N VAL A 438 -1.71 5.82 16.11
CA VAL A 438 -0.38 6.31 15.72
C VAL A 438 0.07 7.47 16.61
N ILE A 439 -0.79 8.49 16.76
CA ILE A 439 -0.50 9.66 17.60
C ILE A 439 -0.27 9.25 19.04
N ALA A 440 -1.15 8.42 19.60
CA ALA A 440 -1.03 7.97 20.97
C ALA A 440 0.28 7.18 21.20
N MET A 441 0.67 6.30 20.27
CA MET A 441 1.91 5.54 20.36
C MET A 441 3.15 6.43 20.21
N GLU A 442 3.16 7.40 19.29
CA GLU A 442 4.27 8.34 19.10
C GLU A 442 4.52 9.19 20.35
N PHE A 443 3.46 9.60 21.04
CA PHE A 443 3.56 10.33 22.31
C PHE A 443 3.67 9.44 23.54
N ASN A 444 3.88 8.12 23.37
CA ASN A 444 3.95 7.14 24.47
C ASN A 444 2.72 7.12 25.36
N GLY A 445 1.55 7.39 24.79
CA GLY A 445 0.26 7.43 25.50
C GLY A 445 -0.14 6.07 26.06
N SER A 446 -0.95 6.13 27.09
CA SER A 446 -1.57 4.95 27.74
C SER A 446 -2.98 4.70 27.22
N ALA A 447 -3.52 3.51 27.49
CA ALA A 447 -4.92 3.23 27.22
C ALA A 447 -5.83 4.12 28.07
N ASP A 448 -5.43 4.46 29.32
CA ASP A 448 -6.17 5.38 30.19
C ASP A 448 -6.20 6.81 29.63
N ASP A 449 -5.13 7.27 28.94
CA ASP A 449 -5.13 8.57 28.26
C ASP A 449 -6.23 8.60 27.18
N LEU A 450 -6.27 7.62 26.27
CA LEU A 450 -7.34 7.53 25.26
C LEU A 450 -8.73 7.42 25.86
N ALA A 451 -8.88 6.67 26.96
CA ALA A 451 -10.14 6.49 27.69
C ALA A 451 -10.64 7.75 28.42
N ARG A 452 -9.80 8.79 28.55
CA ARG A 452 -10.16 10.07 29.19
C ARG A 452 -10.31 11.24 28.22
N ILE A 453 -9.87 11.07 26.97
CA ILE A 453 -10.03 12.10 25.92
C ILE A 453 -11.52 12.17 25.54
N CYS A 454 -12.07 13.38 25.49
CA CYS A 454 -13.45 13.61 25.04
C CYS A 454 -13.54 13.38 23.52
N HIS A 455 -14.33 12.38 23.14
CA HIS A 455 -14.67 12.11 21.74
C HIS A 455 -16.02 12.73 21.37
N ALA A 456 -16.11 13.24 20.15
CA ALA A 456 -17.37 13.84 19.68
C ALA A 456 -18.45 12.77 19.48
N HIS A 457 -19.71 13.10 19.83
CA HIS A 457 -20.87 12.22 19.64
C HIS A 457 -21.84 12.82 18.61
N PRO A 458 -22.39 12.00 17.64
CA PRO A 458 -22.03 10.62 17.35
C PRO A 458 -20.92 10.53 16.30
N THR A 459 -19.86 9.77 16.57
CA THR A 459 -18.73 9.54 15.65
C THR A 459 -18.26 8.09 15.70
N LEU A 460 -17.46 7.69 14.69
CA LEU A 460 -16.82 6.37 14.67
C LEU A 460 -15.68 6.27 15.70
N SER A 461 -15.05 7.39 16.05
CA SER A 461 -13.95 7.48 17.02
C SER A 461 -14.37 7.02 18.43
N GLU A 462 -15.65 7.10 18.77
CA GLU A 462 -16.17 6.59 20.05
C GLU A 462 -15.85 5.09 20.24
N ALA A 463 -15.66 4.33 19.15
CA ALA A 463 -15.23 2.93 19.23
C ALA A 463 -13.81 2.77 19.79
N ILE A 464 -12.91 3.73 19.52
CA ILE A 464 -11.54 3.73 20.08
C ILE A 464 -11.62 4.06 21.57
N HIS A 465 -12.39 5.08 21.96
CA HIS A 465 -12.61 5.46 23.35
C HIS A 465 -13.14 4.29 24.19
N ASP A 466 -14.23 3.65 23.75
CA ASP A 466 -14.81 2.51 24.45
C ASP A 466 -13.89 1.26 24.44
N ALA A 467 -13.12 1.03 23.38
CA ALA A 467 -12.12 -0.03 23.35
C ALA A 467 -10.97 0.23 24.34
N ALA A 468 -10.52 1.48 24.47
CA ALA A 468 -9.54 1.88 25.49
C ALA A 468 -10.10 1.71 26.91
N MET A 469 -11.34 2.11 27.18
CA MET A 469 -12.02 1.83 28.45
C MET A 469 -12.13 0.32 28.73
N ALA A 470 -12.36 -0.48 27.70
CA ALA A 470 -12.49 -1.93 27.84
C ALA A 470 -11.19 -2.64 28.24
N VAL A 471 -10.02 -2.02 28.03
CA VAL A 471 -8.71 -2.55 28.51
C VAL A 471 -8.75 -2.82 30.02
N ASP A 472 -9.40 -1.92 30.78
CA ASP A 472 -9.57 -2.05 32.23
C ASP A 472 -11.02 -2.43 32.63
N LYS A 473 -11.78 -3.00 31.68
CA LYS A 473 -13.17 -3.43 31.92
C LYS A 473 -14.10 -2.29 32.38
N ARG A 474 -13.92 -1.09 31.85
CA ARG A 474 -14.69 0.12 32.17
C ARG A 474 -15.61 0.56 31.04
N SER A 475 -15.74 -0.21 29.95
CA SER A 475 -16.63 0.14 28.84
C SER A 475 -18.06 0.34 29.33
N ILE A 476 -18.72 1.42 28.88
CA ILE A 476 -20.07 1.78 29.29
C ILE A 476 -21.14 1.12 28.42
N HIS A 477 -20.88 1.06 27.12
CA HIS A 477 -21.85 0.60 26.11
C HIS A 477 -21.72 -0.88 25.76
N LYS A 478 -20.89 -1.63 26.50
CA LYS A 478 -20.69 -3.08 26.36
C LYS A 478 -20.55 -3.73 27.73
N ALA A 479 -21.15 -4.91 27.91
CA ALA A 479 -20.90 -5.73 29.09
C ALA A 479 -19.42 -6.14 29.16
N ASN A 480 -18.78 -5.97 30.31
CA ASN A 480 -17.37 -6.26 30.58
C ASN A 480 -17.14 -7.71 30.97
#